data_64f784929b0992125a804b244af2c4df
#
_entry.id   64f784929b0992125a804b244af2c4df
#
_cell.length_a   1.000
_cell.length_b   1.000
_cell.length_c   1.000
_cell.angle_alpha   90.00
_cell.angle_beta   90.00
_cell.angle_gamma   90.00
#
_symmetry.space_group_name_H-M   'P 1'
#
loop_
_entity.id
_entity.type
_entity.pdbx_description
1 polymer ?
#
loop_
_entity_poly.entity_id
_entity_poly.type
_entity_poly.pdbx_seq_one_letter_code
_entity_poly.pdbx_strand_id
1 'polypeptide(L)'
;LKPGDYVVHENHGLGIYQGIEKVEVDTVTRDYMKISYADGGILYIPATQMDLIQKYAGADAKPPKLNKLGTPQWKKTKGQIKKAVQLIAKDLVKLYATRQQTEGYVYGPDTVWQREFEEMFPFEETEDQLRAIEDTKKDMESTKIMDRLICGDVGYGKTEIAIRAAFKACLLYTSEAADDSL
;
A
#
# COMPACT_ATOMS: atom_id res chain seq x y z
N LEU A 1 -1.04 18.86 -10.88
CA LEU A 1 -0.62 19.98 -10.05
C LEU A 1 -1.28 21.27 -10.55
N LYS A 2 -1.80 22.09 -9.63
CA LYS A 2 -2.35 23.41 -9.90
C LYS A 2 -1.53 24.45 -9.15
N PRO A 3 -1.36 25.69 -9.69
CA PRO A 3 -0.74 26.77 -8.92
C PRO A 3 -1.42 26.94 -7.56
N GLY A 4 -0.63 27.03 -6.49
CA GLY A 4 -1.10 27.04 -5.11
C GLY A 4 -1.08 25.67 -4.40
N ASP A 5 -0.89 24.57 -5.14
CA ASP A 5 -0.75 23.24 -4.51
C ASP A 5 0.54 23.17 -3.68
N TYR A 6 0.43 22.57 -2.49
CA TYR A 6 1.60 22.18 -1.71
C TYR A 6 2.28 20.98 -2.37
N VAL A 7 3.58 21.05 -2.55
CA VAL A 7 4.39 20.02 -3.20
C VAL A 7 5.63 19.71 -2.37
N VAL A 8 6.06 18.46 -2.42
CA VAL A 8 7.30 18.00 -1.78
C VAL A 8 8.31 17.68 -2.86
N HIS A 9 9.42 18.39 -2.86
CA HIS A 9 10.58 18.07 -3.68
C HIS A 9 11.51 17.14 -2.91
N GLU A 10 12.00 16.09 -3.56
CA GLU A 10 12.82 15.07 -2.91
C GLU A 10 14.00 15.65 -2.11
N ASN A 11 14.70 16.64 -2.66
CA ASN A 11 15.91 17.20 -2.06
C ASN A 11 15.71 18.50 -1.28
N HIS A 12 14.60 19.22 -1.52
CA HIS A 12 14.36 20.55 -0.97
C HIS A 12 13.17 20.64 -0.01
N GLY A 13 12.34 19.59 0.04
CA GLY A 13 11.20 19.50 0.96
C GLY A 13 9.97 20.25 0.46
N LEU A 14 9.17 20.73 1.40
CA LEU A 14 7.85 21.26 1.17
C LEU A 14 7.92 22.71 0.67
N GLY A 15 7.27 22.96 -0.47
CA GLY A 15 7.07 24.25 -1.08
C GLY A 15 5.67 24.40 -1.68
N ILE A 16 5.40 25.50 -2.34
CA ILE A 16 4.15 25.79 -3.05
C ILE A 16 4.44 25.89 -4.55
N TYR A 17 3.75 25.10 -5.34
CA TYR A 17 3.85 25.15 -6.79
C TYR A 17 3.20 26.43 -7.33
N GLN A 18 3.94 27.17 -8.17
CA GLN A 18 3.50 28.46 -8.72
C GLN A 18 3.09 28.36 -10.20
N GLY A 19 3.36 27.23 -10.85
CA GLY A 19 3.11 27.06 -12.28
C GLY A 19 4.37 26.77 -13.07
N ILE A 20 4.23 26.80 -14.40
CA ILE A 20 5.34 26.65 -15.35
C ILE A 20 5.71 28.04 -15.87
N GLU A 21 6.99 28.35 -15.84
CA GLU A 21 7.58 29.55 -16.45
C GLU A 21 8.57 29.17 -17.54
N LYS A 22 8.55 29.92 -18.64
CA LYS A 22 9.59 29.82 -19.67
C LYS A 22 10.78 30.64 -19.26
N VAL A 23 11.92 29.99 -19.08
CA VAL A 23 13.17 30.67 -18.72
C VAL A 23 14.18 30.44 -19.84
N GLU A 24 14.79 31.54 -20.30
CA GLU A 24 15.88 31.49 -21.29
C GLU A 24 17.21 31.32 -20.54
N VAL A 25 17.90 30.22 -20.84
CA VAL A 25 19.24 29.93 -20.32
C VAL A 25 20.13 29.63 -21.53
N ASP A 26 21.23 30.39 -21.69
CA ASP A 26 22.18 30.22 -22.79
C ASP A 26 21.52 30.23 -24.19
N THR A 27 20.63 31.20 -24.45
CA THR A 27 19.87 31.35 -25.71
C THR A 27 18.85 30.24 -26.01
N VAL A 28 18.63 29.28 -25.09
CA VAL A 28 17.63 28.20 -25.19
C VAL A 28 16.50 28.45 -24.22
N THR A 29 15.28 28.62 -24.72
CA THR A 29 14.07 28.72 -23.90
C THR A 29 13.61 27.34 -23.49
N ARG A 30 13.47 27.14 -22.18
CA ARG A 30 12.96 25.86 -21.61
C ARG A 30 11.85 26.12 -20.61
N ASP A 31 10.98 25.16 -20.45
CA ASP A 31 9.92 25.19 -19.45
C ASP A 31 10.45 24.73 -18.10
N TYR A 32 10.24 25.55 -17.08
CA TYR A 32 10.61 25.27 -15.69
C TYR A 32 9.38 25.34 -14.80
N MET A 33 9.28 24.39 -13.89
CA MET A 33 8.34 24.45 -12.78
C MET A 33 8.90 25.40 -11.72
N LYS A 34 8.09 26.35 -11.30
CA LYS A 34 8.42 27.31 -10.25
C LYS A 34 7.81 26.90 -8.94
N ILE A 35 8.62 26.78 -7.91
CA ILE A 35 8.20 26.42 -6.56
C ILE A 35 8.70 27.47 -5.59
N SER A 36 7.79 28.03 -4.77
CA SER A 36 8.12 28.97 -3.71
C SER A 36 8.29 28.26 -2.37
N TYR A 37 9.27 28.71 -1.60
CA TYR A 37 9.63 28.21 -0.30
C TYR A 37 9.53 29.28 0.78
N ALA A 38 9.81 28.94 2.05
CA ALA A 38 9.85 29.90 3.12
C ALA A 38 10.88 31.01 2.82
N ASP A 39 10.65 32.20 3.43
CA ASP A 39 11.53 33.40 3.31
C ASP A 39 11.74 33.89 1.86
N GLY A 40 10.77 33.66 0.99
CA GLY A 40 10.83 34.13 -0.39
C GLY A 40 11.77 33.33 -1.31
N GLY A 41 12.28 32.18 -0.87
CA GLY A 41 13.09 31.29 -1.70
C GLY A 41 12.29 30.77 -2.89
N ILE A 42 12.88 30.78 -4.09
CA ILE A 42 12.28 30.27 -5.33
C ILE A 42 13.20 29.21 -5.92
N LEU A 43 12.63 28.08 -6.33
CA LEU A 43 13.33 27.02 -7.02
C LEU A 43 12.71 26.82 -8.41
N TYR A 44 13.55 26.79 -9.43
CA TYR A 44 13.17 26.46 -10.80
C TYR A 44 13.66 25.04 -11.11
N ILE A 45 12.77 24.18 -11.54
CA ILE A 45 13.05 22.78 -11.86
C ILE A 45 12.67 22.55 -13.31
N PRO A 46 13.56 22.00 -14.15
CA PRO A 46 13.19 21.62 -15.51
C PRO A 46 11.94 20.73 -15.53
N ALA A 47 11.02 20.97 -16.45
CA ALA A 47 9.81 20.16 -16.58
C ALA A 47 10.10 18.65 -16.81
N THR A 48 11.29 18.32 -17.31
CA THR A 48 11.78 16.94 -17.48
C THR A 48 12.08 16.22 -16.16
N GLN A 49 12.16 16.94 -15.03
CA GLN A 49 12.42 16.40 -13.69
C GLN A 49 11.18 16.43 -12.80
N MET A 50 10.01 16.26 -13.38
CA MET A 50 8.73 16.23 -12.66
C MET A 50 8.61 15.08 -11.67
N ASP A 51 9.32 13.99 -11.89
CA ASP A 51 9.41 12.82 -11.03
C ASP A 51 9.98 13.12 -9.62
N LEU A 52 10.76 14.19 -9.49
CA LEU A 52 11.30 14.65 -8.20
C LEU A 52 10.28 15.37 -7.32
N ILE A 53 9.07 15.62 -7.83
CA ILE A 53 8.04 16.39 -7.14
C ILE A 53 6.79 15.57 -6.95
N GLN A 54 6.27 15.56 -5.74
CA GLN A 54 5.01 14.92 -5.40
C GLN A 54 4.04 15.93 -4.79
N LYS A 55 2.74 15.78 -5.10
CA LYS A 55 1.71 16.57 -4.42
C LYS A 55 1.65 16.18 -2.95
N TYR A 56 1.67 17.18 -2.07
CA TYR A 56 1.48 16.93 -0.64
C TYR A 56 0.03 16.50 -0.37
N ALA A 57 -0.12 15.36 0.24
CA ALA A 57 -1.42 14.76 0.59
C ALA A 57 -1.59 14.68 2.12
N GLY A 58 -1.30 15.78 2.83
CA GLY A 58 -1.51 15.85 4.27
C GLY A 58 -3.00 15.88 4.62
N ALA A 59 -3.37 15.17 5.68
CA ALA A 59 -4.73 15.13 6.21
C ALA A 59 -5.05 16.30 7.16
N ASP A 60 -4.08 17.19 7.41
CA ASP A 60 -4.19 18.21 8.45
C ASP A 60 -5.04 19.40 7.98
N ALA A 61 -5.93 19.85 8.86
CA ALA A 61 -6.77 21.03 8.65
C ALA A 61 -5.96 22.35 8.65
N LYS A 62 -4.66 22.32 8.97
CA LYS A 62 -3.79 23.49 9.01
C LYS A 62 -2.79 23.44 7.87
N PRO A 63 -2.48 24.62 7.23
CA PRO A 63 -1.46 24.68 6.18
C PRO A 63 -0.10 24.22 6.74
N PRO A 64 0.60 23.31 6.04
CA PRO A 64 1.87 22.80 6.49
C PRO A 64 2.98 23.89 6.43
N LYS A 65 3.95 23.79 7.33
CA LYS A 65 5.07 24.73 7.37
C LYS A 65 6.04 24.47 6.22
N LEU A 66 6.28 25.51 5.39
CA LEU A 66 7.22 25.43 4.28
C LEU A 66 8.66 25.27 4.76
N ASN A 67 9.44 24.51 3.99
CA ASN A 67 10.87 24.42 4.20
C ASN A 67 11.60 25.66 3.68
N LYS A 68 12.80 25.90 4.21
CA LYS A 68 13.70 26.95 3.75
C LYS A 68 14.81 26.36 2.89
N LEU A 69 15.01 26.93 1.69
CA LEU A 69 16.06 26.48 0.77
C LEU A 69 17.46 26.68 1.37
N GLY A 70 18.39 25.77 1.02
CA GLY A 70 19.78 25.87 1.46
C GLY A 70 20.03 25.52 2.93
N THR A 71 19.01 25.09 3.68
CA THR A 71 19.15 24.69 5.08
C THR A 71 19.19 23.16 5.25
N PRO A 72 19.86 22.62 6.28
CA PRO A 72 19.89 21.19 6.55
C PRO A 72 18.57 20.63 7.13
N GLN A 73 17.55 21.47 7.31
CA GLN A 73 16.29 21.12 7.97
C GLN A 73 15.60 19.94 7.30
N TRP A 74 15.46 19.94 5.97
CA TRP A 74 14.83 18.84 5.24
C TRP A 74 15.61 17.54 5.34
N LYS A 75 16.94 17.62 5.23
CA LYS A 75 17.81 16.46 5.40
C LYS A 75 17.69 15.84 6.80
N LYS A 76 17.57 16.70 7.83
CA LYS A 76 17.34 16.25 9.23
C LYS A 76 15.98 15.57 9.37
N THR A 77 14.91 16.16 8.82
CA THR A 77 13.55 15.59 8.82
C THR A 77 13.53 14.22 8.14
N LYS A 78 14.10 14.12 6.92
CA LYS A 78 14.22 12.81 6.23
C LYS A 78 14.98 11.78 7.07
N GLY A 79 16.05 12.17 7.71
CA GLY A 79 16.84 11.29 8.58
C GLY A 79 16.05 10.77 9.78
N GLN A 80 15.23 11.62 10.41
CA GLN A 80 14.35 11.22 11.52
C GLN A 80 13.26 10.24 11.06
N ILE A 81 12.60 10.55 9.94
CA ILE A 81 11.57 9.67 9.36
C ILE A 81 12.18 8.31 8.98
N LYS A 82 13.36 8.31 8.33
CA LYS A 82 14.04 7.06 7.96
C LYS A 82 14.33 6.18 9.18
N LYS A 83 14.78 6.77 10.29
CA LYS A 83 15.02 6.03 11.54
C LYS A 83 13.73 5.46 12.13
N ALA A 84 12.63 6.23 12.13
CA ALA A 84 11.33 5.77 12.60
C ALA A 84 10.80 4.60 11.75
N VAL A 85 10.88 4.72 10.42
CA VAL A 85 10.49 3.64 9.49
C VAL A 85 11.35 2.39 9.68
N GLN A 86 12.66 2.54 9.90
CA GLN A 86 13.55 1.40 10.18
C GLN A 86 13.18 0.68 11.48
N LEU A 87 12.74 1.41 12.51
CA LEU A 87 12.28 0.80 13.75
C LEU A 87 11.03 -0.04 13.53
N ILE A 88 10.02 0.54 12.85
CA ILE A 88 8.78 -0.17 12.49
C ILE A 88 9.09 -1.41 11.63
N ALA A 89 9.99 -1.28 10.66
CA ALA A 89 10.39 -2.41 9.81
C ALA A 89 11.02 -3.55 10.62
N LYS A 90 11.86 -3.25 11.63
CA LYS A 90 12.42 -4.26 12.53
C LYS A 90 11.35 -5.00 13.33
N ASP A 91 10.37 -4.28 13.85
CA ASP A 91 9.27 -4.87 14.61
C ASP A 91 8.40 -5.77 13.71
N LEU A 92 8.12 -5.33 12.47
CA LEU A 92 7.43 -6.15 11.47
C LEU A 92 8.20 -7.42 11.13
N VAL A 93 9.52 -7.32 10.84
CA VAL A 93 10.36 -8.49 10.53
C VAL A 93 10.35 -9.48 11.69
N LYS A 94 10.44 -9.00 12.95
CA LYS A 94 10.35 -9.84 14.13
C LYS A 94 8.99 -10.55 14.24
N LEU A 95 7.91 -9.81 13.98
CA LEU A 95 6.56 -10.38 13.97
C LEU A 95 6.41 -11.47 12.90
N TYR A 96 6.89 -11.21 11.69
CA TYR A 96 6.89 -12.20 10.60
C TYR A 96 7.70 -13.45 10.95
N ALA A 97 8.91 -13.27 11.50
CA ALA A 97 9.75 -14.39 11.93
C ALA A 97 9.05 -15.24 13.00
N THR A 98 8.39 -14.62 13.97
CA THR A 98 7.63 -15.34 15.00
C THR A 98 6.46 -16.12 14.38
N ARG A 99 5.71 -15.50 13.44
CA ARG A 99 4.61 -16.19 12.74
C ARG A 99 5.09 -17.40 11.93
N GLN A 100 6.24 -17.28 11.26
CA GLN A 100 6.82 -18.40 10.49
C GLN A 100 7.28 -19.56 11.36
N GLN A 101 7.62 -19.32 12.63
CA GLN A 101 8.03 -20.35 13.58
C GLN A 101 6.84 -20.98 14.34
N THR A 102 5.67 -20.36 14.26
CA THR A 102 4.46 -20.88 14.92
C THR A 102 3.70 -21.76 13.94
N GLU A 103 3.32 -22.95 14.37
CA GLU A 103 2.46 -23.82 13.59
C GLU A 103 1.02 -23.29 13.59
N GLY A 104 0.45 -23.23 12.39
CA GLY A 104 -0.94 -22.85 12.17
C GLY A 104 -1.87 -24.06 12.30
N TYR A 105 -3.16 -23.80 12.38
CA TYR A 105 -4.16 -24.84 12.23
C TYR A 105 -4.19 -25.34 10.78
N VAL A 106 -4.16 -26.67 10.61
CA VAL A 106 -4.19 -27.32 9.29
C VAL A 106 -5.62 -27.73 8.98
N TYR A 107 -6.22 -27.06 7.99
CA TYR A 107 -7.56 -27.41 7.53
C TYR A 107 -7.54 -28.69 6.69
N GLY A 108 -8.59 -29.48 6.78
CA GLY A 108 -8.74 -30.66 5.93
C GLY A 108 -9.06 -30.29 4.47
N PRO A 109 -9.05 -31.28 3.55
CA PRO A 109 -9.48 -31.07 2.16
C PRO A 109 -10.96 -30.67 2.09
N ASP A 110 -11.35 -30.13 0.93
CA ASP A 110 -12.71 -29.64 0.71
C ASP A 110 -13.74 -30.76 0.92
N THR A 111 -14.73 -30.49 1.76
CA THR A 111 -15.88 -31.37 2.00
C THR A 111 -16.89 -31.26 0.86
N VAL A 112 -17.91 -32.11 0.84
CA VAL A 112 -19.04 -32.01 -0.10
C VAL A 112 -19.74 -30.67 0.04
N TRP A 113 -19.92 -30.18 1.28
CA TRP A 113 -20.55 -28.86 1.57
C TRP A 113 -19.80 -27.68 1.03
N GLN A 114 -18.47 -27.76 1.04
CA GLN A 114 -17.63 -26.69 0.43
C GLN A 114 -17.84 -26.65 -1.09
N ARG A 115 -17.91 -27.80 -1.74
CA ARG A 115 -18.14 -27.88 -3.19
C ARG A 115 -19.53 -27.39 -3.58
N GLU A 116 -20.57 -27.84 -2.88
CA GLU A 116 -21.93 -27.36 -3.10
C GLU A 116 -22.05 -25.85 -2.92
N PHE A 117 -21.39 -25.31 -1.90
CA PHE A 117 -21.34 -23.86 -1.69
C PHE A 117 -20.67 -23.11 -2.86
N GLU A 118 -19.57 -23.64 -3.37
CA GLU A 118 -18.85 -23.04 -4.49
C GLU A 118 -19.62 -23.14 -5.81
N GLU A 119 -20.35 -24.23 -6.03
CA GLU A 119 -21.24 -24.43 -7.20
C GLU A 119 -22.45 -23.48 -7.19
N MET A 120 -22.82 -22.91 -6.04
CA MET A 120 -23.88 -21.89 -5.97
C MET A 120 -23.45 -20.51 -6.50
N PHE A 121 -22.17 -20.31 -6.80
CA PHE A 121 -21.69 -19.05 -7.35
C PHE A 121 -22.25 -18.83 -8.76
N PRO A 122 -22.98 -17.72 -9.00
CA PRO A 122 -23.79 -17.56 -10.23
C PRO A 122 -22.99 -17.12 -11.48
N PHE A 123 -21.67 -17.00 -11.36
CA PHE A 123 -20.79 -16.53 -12.44
C PHE A 123 -19.67 -17.55 -12.69
N GLU A 124 -19.11 -17.53 -13.91
CA GLU A 124 -17.87 -18.26 -14.20
C GLU A 124 -16.67 -17.50 -13.62
N GLU A 125 -15.83 -18.21 -12.89
CA GLU A 125 -14.59 -17.67 -12.36
C GLU A 125 -13.58 -17.46 -13.48
N THR A 126 -12.82 -16.38 -13.36
CA THR A 126 -11.65 -16.18 -14.22
C THR A 126 -10.49 -17.09 -13.77
N GLU A 127 -9.52 -17.33 -14.67
CA GLU A 127 -8.34 -18.16 -14.36
C GLU A 127 -7.57 -17.61 -13.13
N ASP A 128 -7.49 -16.28 -12.98
CA ASP A 128 -6.82 -15.65 -11.85
C ASP A 128 -7.59 -15.81 -10.55
N GLN A 129 -8.94 -15.78 -10.60
CA GLN A 129 -9.78 -16.08 -9.44
C GLN A 129 -9.62 -17.54 -9.01
N LEU A 130 -9.67 -18.49 -9.94
CA LEU A 130 -9.46 -19.92 -9.65
C LEU A 130 -8.09 -20.17 -9.01
N ARG A 131 -7.04 -19.57 -9.58
CA ARG A 131 -5.68 -19.65 -9.02
C ARG A 131 -5.61 -19.09 -7.61
N ALA A 132 -6.21 -17.92 -7.36
CA ALA A 132 -6.21 -17.29 -6.04
C ALA A 132 -7.00 -18.12 -5.01
N ILE A 133 -8.11 -18.78 -5.41
CA ILE A 133 -8.90 -19.69 -4.57
C ILE A 133 -8.06 -20.91 -4.21
N GLU A 134 -7.45 -21.58 -5.21
CA GLU A 134 -6.60 -22.75 -4.99
C GLU A 134 -5.41 -22.44 -4.07
N ASP A 135 -4.73 -21.35 -4.31
CA ASP A 135 -3.59 -20.93 -3.51
C ASP A 135 -3.99 -20.62 -2.06
N THR A 136 -5.16 -20.00 -1.86
CA THR A 136 -5.70 -19.72 -0.53
C THR A 136 -6.02 -21.03 0.19
N LYS A 137 -6.65 -22.00 -0.47
CA LYS A 137 -6.95 -23.32 0.09
C LYS A 137 -5.69 -24.09 0.46
N LYS A 138 -4.67 -24.07 -0.42
CA LYS A 138 -3.35 -24.68 -0.16
C LYS A 138 -2.68 -24.09 1.08
N ASP A 139 -2.75 -22.76 1.24
CA ASP A 139 -2.22 -22.12 2.44
C ASP A 139 -2.96 -22.56 3.70
N MET A 140 -4.30 -22.65 3.66
CA MET A 140 -5.13 -23.13 4.77
C MET A 140 -4.85 -24.59 5.14
N GLU A 141 -4.52 -25.43 4.17
CA GLU A 141 -4.19 -26.86 4.33
C GLU A 141 -2.72 -27.10 4.70
N SER A 142 -1.94 -26.03 4.86
CA SER A 142 -0.53 -26.11 5.25
C SER A 142 -0.36 -25.89 6.77
N THR A 143 0.79 -26.33 7.30
CA THR A 143 1.18 -26.08 8.70
C THR A 143 1.58 -24.63 8.98
N LYS A 144 1.73 -23.81 7.94
CA LYS A 144 2.11 -22.40 8.07
C LYS A 144 0.88 -21.54 8.33
N ILE A 145 1.02 -20.57 9.22
CA ILE A 145 -0.03 -19.56 9.40
C ILE A 145 -0.21 -18.79 8.09
N MET A 146 -1.41 -18.85 7.52
CA MET A 146 -1.73 -18.15 6.28
C MET A 146 -1.64 -16.64 6.46
N ASP A 147 -0.92 -15.97 5.55
CA ASP A 147 -0.84 -14.52 5.42
C ASP A 147 -0.76 -14.18 3.93
N ARG A 148 -1.92 -14.07 3.28
CA ARG A 148 -2.03 -13.89 1.82
C ARG A 148 -2.73 -12.59 1.49
N LEU A 149 -2.09 -11.75 0.68
CA LEU A 149 -2.66 -10.53 0.13
C LEU A 149 -3.29 -10.82 -1.24
N ILE A 150 -4.59 -10.60 -1.36
CA ILE A 150 -5.32 -10.68 -2.64
C ILE A 150 -5.46 -9.28 -3.23
N CYS A 151 -4.76 -9.03 -4.33
CA CYS A 151 -4.80 -7.77 -5.06
C CYS A 151 -5.67 -7.88 -6.32
N GLY A 152 -6.40 -6.82 -6.62
CA GLY A 152 -7.23 -6.72 -7.83
C GLY A 152 -8.04 -5.43 -7.81
N ASP A 153 -8.53 -4.99 -8.96
CA ASP A 153 -9.37 -3.80 -9.08
C ASP A 153 -10.74 -3.97 -8.40
N VAL A 154 -11.45 -2.86 -8.24
CA VAL A 154 -12.81 -2.87 -7.70
C VAL A 154 -13.74 -3.63 -8.65
N GLY A 155 -14.56 -4.55 -8.10
CA GLY A 155 -15.48 -5.37 -8.88
C GLY A 155 -14.91 -6.71 -9.39
N TYR A 156 -13.64 -7.02 -9.19
CA TYR A 156 -13.00 -8.27 -9.65
C TYR A 156 -13.19 -9.47 -8.70
N GLY A 157 -14.22 -9.48 -7.88
CA GLY A 157 -14.62 -10.65 -7.11
C GLY A 157 -13.68 -11.04 -5.97
N LYS A 158 -12.82 -10.15 -5.47
CA LYS A 158 -11.92 -10.44 -4.32
C LYS A 158 -12.67 -10.94 -3.09
N THR A 159 -13.87 -10.45 -2.87
CA THR A 159 -14.73 -10.85 -1.75
C THR A 159 -15.14 -12.32 -1.84
N GLU A 160 -15.37 -12.83 -3.05
CA GLU A 160 -15.72 -14.24 -3.27
C GLU A 160 -14.63 -15.18 -2.77
N ILE A 161 -13.36 -14.85 -3.05
CA ILE A 161 -12.23 -15.64 -2.56
C ILE A 161 -12.21 -15.67 -1.03
N ALA A 162 -12.44 -14.51 -0.40
CA ALA A 162 -12.49 -14.41 1.06
C ALA A 162 -13.68 -15.18 1.67
N ILE A 163 -14.85 -15.16 1.02
CA ILE A 163 -16.05 -15.87 1.48
C ILE A 163 -15.83 -17.40 1.41
N ARG A 164 -15.23 -17.93 0.34
CA ARG A 164 -14.91 -19.35 0.22
C ARG A 164 -13.93 -19.81 1.31
N ALA A 165 -12.90 -19.00 1.60
CA ALA A 165 -11.98 -19.28 2.69
C ALA A 165 -12.68 -19.24 4.06
N ALA A 166 -13.54 -18.26 4.29
CA ALA A 166 -14.30 -18.13 5.53
C ALA A 166 -15.27 -19.31 5.72
N PHE A 167 -15.96 -19.75 4.65
CA PHE A 167 -16.84 -20.90 4.70
C PHE A 167 -16.10 -22.19 5.06
N LYS A 168 -14.93 -22.42 4.43
CA LYS A 168 -14.04 -23.54 4.78
C LYS A 168 -13.64 -23.52 6.27
N ALA A 169 -13.35 -22.34 6.81
CA ALA A 169 -13.02 -22.18 8.21
C ALA A 169 -14.23 -22.44 9.13
N CYS A 170 -15.43 -22.02 8.74
CA CYS A 170 -16.66 -22.23 9.52
C CYS A 170 -17.09 -23.71 9.59
N LEU A 171 -16.83 -24.49 8.54
CA LEU A 171 -17.19 -25.91 8.51
C LEU A 171 -16.50 -26.74 9.61
N LEU A 172 -15.32 -26.32 10.06
CA LEU A 172 -14.64 -26.95 11.20
C LEU A 172 -15.37 -26.74 12.52
N TYR A 173 -15.83 -25.50 12.75
CA TYR A 173 -16.55 -25.17 13.99
C TYR A 173 -17.81 -26.01 14.18
N THR A 174 -18.45 -26.41 13.07
CA THR A 174 -19.65 -27.28 13.11
C THR A 174 -19.30 -28.73 13.31
N SER A 175 -18.14 -29.23 12.86
CA SER A 175 -17.72 -30.62 13.04
C SER A 175 -17.17 -30.88 14.45
N GLU A 176 -16.37 -29.97 15.01
CA GLU A 176 -15.89 -30.07 16.40
C GLU A 176 -17.02 -29.96 17.43
N ALA A 177 -17.97 -29.02 17.20
CA ALA A 177 -19.14 -28.90 18.08
C ALA A 177 -20.08 -30.12 18.04
N ALA A 178 -20.03 -30.92 16.99
CA ALA A 178 -20.80 -32.18 16.89
C ALA A 178 -20.10 -33.35 17.61
N ASP A 179 -18.75 -33.35 17.65
CA ASP A 179 -17.98 -34.37 18.34
C ASP A 179 -17.93 -34.16 19.87
N ASP A 180 -17.98 -32.94 20.36
CA ASP A 180 -18.03 -32.59 21.79
C ASP A 180 -19.42 -32.86 22.43
N SER A 181 -20.43 -33.22 21.63
CA SER A 181 -21.80 -33.49 22.10
C SER A 181 -22.17 -34.97 22.25
N LEU A 182 -21.21 -35.87 22.08
CA LEU A 182 -21.32 -37.32 22.32
C LEU A 182 -20.52 -37.75 23.54
#